data_088d1c812398151dca3080c33f5f5a17
#
_entry.id   088d1c812398151dca3080c33f5f5a17
#
_cell.length_a   1.000
_cell.length_b   1.000
_cell.length_c   1.000
_cell.angle_alpha   90.00
_cell.angle_beta   90.00
_cell.angle_gamma   90.00
#
_symmetry.space_group_name_H-M   'P 1'
#
loop_
_entity.id
_entity.type
_entity.pdbx_description
1 polymer ?
#
loop_
_entity_poly.entity_id
_entity_poly.type
_entity_poly.pdbx_seq_one_letter_code
_entity_poly.pdbx_strand_id
1 'polypeptide(L)'
;MPAIVYIRFIRKIKTAPMSIIKLKDIAHIANAGEHKERMLDTVIYRISEKDSNIVVLDCFSVFQQLMKLFPEHELQLIGAEQTIVHVEHSTKRTVWPLVILIWLLLFIGSAMTIMNFHFDVSMEPVQQQIHFLLTGERLLHPLWLQIPYSIGIGVGMILFFNHVFKKRLNEEPSPLEVEMHKYQRDMDVYVAYHENDLEQQHVDRHS
;
A
#
# COMPACT_ATOMS: atom_id res chain seq x y z
N MET A 1 -35.62 24.08 -12.85
CA MET A 1 -34.20 23.84 -13.19
C MET A 1 -33.92 22.39 -12.82
N PRO A 2 -33.32 21.58 -13.68
CA PRO A 2 -32.95 20.23 -13.30
C PRO A 2 -31.99 20.31 -12.12
N ALA A 3 -32.21 19.44 -11.11
CA ALA A 3 -31.34 19.38 -9.96
C ALA A 3 -30.02 18.76 -10.38
N ILE A 4 -28.90 19.44 -10.10
CA ILE A 4 -27.56 18.93 -10.38
C ILE A 4 -27.28 17.78 -9.39
N VAL A 5 -27.00 16.61 -9.91
CA VAL A 5 -26.63 15.42 -9.12
C VAL A 5 -25.11 15.28 -9.11
N TYR A 6 -24.53 15.30 -7.92
CA TYR A 6 -23.11 15.15 -7.72
C TYR A 6 -22.75 13.68 -7.48
N ILE A 7 -21.81 13.16 -8.26
CA ILE A 7 -21.31 11.78 -8.15
C ILE A 7 -19.83 11.83 -7.83
N ARG A 8 -19.45 11.29 -6.64
CA ARG A 8 -18.06 11.20 -6.19
C ARG A 8 -17.61 9.75 -6.16
N PHE A 9 -16.68 9.39 -7.03
CA PHE A 9 -16.12 8.05 -7.11
C PHE A 9 -15.10 7.77 -6.00
N ILE A 10 -15.08 6.51 -5.56
CA ILE A 10 -14.14 5.97 -4.57
C ILE A 10 -12.94 5.43 -5.33
N ARG A 11 -11.71 5.74 -4.87
CA ARG A 11 -10.49 5.34 -5.57
C ARG A 11 -10.23 3.84 -5.57
N LYS A 12 -10.62 3.15 -4.49
CA LYS A 12 -10.28 1.75 -4.28
C LYS A 12 -11.38 1.03 -3.52
N ILE A 13 -11.79 -0.11 -4.05
CA ILE A 13 -12.75 -1.00 -3.40
C ILE A 13 -12.22 -2.43 -3.40
N LYS A 14 -12.76 -3.26 -2.51
CA LYS A 14 -12.51 -4.69 -2.46
C LYS A 14 -13.82 -5.42 -2.66
N THR A 15 -13.78 -6.49 -3.43
CA THR A 15 -14.98 -7.26 -3.73
C THR A 15 -14.67 -8.75 -3.89
N ALA A 16 -15.69 -9.60 -3.78
CA ALA A 16 -15.55 -11.04 -4.00
C ALA A 16 -15.50 -11.37 -5.51
N PRO A 17 -14.90 -12.51 -5.90
CA PRO A 17 -14.97 -13.01 -7.26
C PRO A 17 -16.42 -13.21 -7.69
N MET A 18 -16.68 -13.08 -8.97
CA MET A 18 -18.02 -13.25 -9.59
C MET A 18 -19.12 -12.35 -8.99
N SER A 19 -18.75 -11.26 -8.34
CA SER A 19 -19.70 -10.29 -7.78
C SER A 19 -20.16 -9.28 -8.82
N ILE A 20 -21.30 -8.67 -8.53
CA ILE A 20 -21.87 -7.59 -9.34
C ILE A 20 -21.56 -6.28 -8.65
N ILE A 21 -20.87 -5.40 -9.34
CA ILE A 21 -20.54 -4.07 -8.85
C ILE A 21 -21.68 -3.12 -9.24
N LYS A 22 -22.29 -2.53 -8.25
CA LYS A 22 -23.30 -1.49 -8.41
C LYS A 22 -22.70 -0.10 -8.15
N LEU A 23 -23.40 0.93 -8.60
CA LEU A 23 -22.96 2.30 -8.39
C LEU A 23 -22.75 2.65 -6.91
N LYS A 24 -23.57 2.12 -6.01
CA LYS A 24 -23.43 2.29 -4.55
C LYS A 24 -22.10 1.80 -3.98
N ASP A 25 -21.48 0.82 -4.63
CA ASP A 25 -20.23 0.20 -4.17
C ASP A 25 -19.01 1.07 -4.54
N ILE A 26 -19.11 1.84 -5.63
CA ILE A 26 -18.02 2.63 -6.21
C ILE A 26 -18.19 4.14 -6.09
N ALA A 27 -19.38 4.64 -5.78
CA ALA A 27 -19.65 6.08 -5.75
C ALA A 27 -20.60 6.51 -4.63
N HIS A 28 -20.41 7.75 -4.20
CA HIS A 28 -21.37 8.47 -3.36
C HIS A 28 -22.14 9.46 -4.22
N ILE A 29 -23.47 9.49 -4.04
CA ILE A 29 -24.38 10.38 -4.77
C ILE A 29 -24.98 11.39 -3.81
N ALA A 30 -25.00 12.65 -4.22
CA ALA A 30 -25.65 13.74 -3.52
C ALA A 30 -26.66 14.43 -4.44
N ASN A 31 -27.77 14.93 -3.86
CA ASN A 31 -28.81 15.71 -4.51
C ASN A 31 -29.61 14.99 -5.62
N ALA A 32 -29.75 13.65 -5.53
CA ALA A 32 -30.47 12.84 -6.52
C ALA A 32 -31.99 12.71 -6.25
N GLY A 33 -32.51 13.29 -5.14
CA GLY A 33 -33.94 13.25 -4.81
C GLY A 33 -34.50 11.82 -4.70
N GLU A 34 -35.68 11.60 -5.24
CA GLU A 34 -36.36 10.30 -5.26
C GLU A 34 -35.66 9.24 -6.11
N HIS A 35 -34.86 9.64 -7.08
CA HIS A 35 -34.14 8.73 -7.98
C HIS A 35 -32.82 8.17 -7.40
N LYS A 36 -32.46 8.59 -6.19
CA LYS A 36 -31.19 8.19 -5.55
C LYS A 36 -31.03 6.68 -5.46
N GLU A 37 -32.04 5.97 -4.97
CA GLU A 37 -31.97 4.51 -4.78
C GLU A 37 -31.85 3.78 -6.13
N ARG A 38 -32.61 4.22 -7.13
CA ARG A 38 -32.55 3.67 -8.48
C ARG A 38 -31.19 3.87 -9.13
N MET A 39 -30.58 5.05 -8.95
CA MET A 39 -29.23 5.31 -9.42
C MET A 39 -28.20 4.42 -8.70
N LEU A 40 -28.29 4.31 -7.37
CA LEU A 40 -27.38 3.52 -6.56
C LEU A 40 -27.42 2.01 -6.90
N ASP A 41 -28.58 1.49 -7.28
CA ASP A 41 -28.76 0.07 -7.66
C ASP A 41 -28.37 -0.23 -9.12
N THR A 42 -27.97 0.77 -9.89
CA THR A 42 -27.50 0.56 -11.26
C THR A 42 -26.27 -0.34 -11.29
N VAL A 43 -26.33 -1.40 -12.09
CA VAL A 43 -25.21 -2.33 -12.30
C VAL A 43 -24.21 -1.67 -13.23
N ILE A 44 -22.98 -1.54 -12.77
CA ILE A 44 -21.88 -0.92 -13.52
C ILE A 44 -21.01 -2.00 -14.18
N TYR A 45 -20.62 -3.01 -13.40
CA TYR A 45 -19.73 -4.06 -13.91
C TYR A 45 -20.05 -5.41 -13.28
N ARG A 46 -19.79 -6.49 -14.02
CA ARG A 46 -19.90 -7.88 -13.52
C ARG A 46 -18.54 -8.53 -13.60
N ILE A 47 -18.00 -8.88 -12.46
CA ILE A 47 -16.71 -9.56 -12.38
C ILE A 47 -16.87 -10.97 -12.95
N SER A 48 -16.06 -11.30 -13.94
CA SER A 48 -15.97 -12.58 -14.60
C SER A 48 -14.80 -13.40 -14.04
N GLU A 49 -14.81 -14.72 -14.28
CA GLU A 49 -13.64 -15.58 -13.97
C GLU A 49 -12.40 -15.23 -14.78
N LYS A 50 -12.57 -14.53 -15.91
CA LYS A 50 -11.47 -14.10 -16.77
C LYS A 50 -10.76 -12.83 -16.25
N ASP A 51 -11.42 -12.10 -15.35
CA ASP A 51 -10.87 -10.88 -14.81
C ASP A 51 -9.71 -11.21 -13.86
N SER A 52 -8.66 -10.43 -13.95
CA SER A 52 -7.51 -10.52 -13.08
C SER A 52 -7.85 -10.17 -11.61
N ASN A 53 -6.90 -10.30 -10.69
CA ASN A 53 -7.08 -9.92 -9.29
C ASN A 53 -7.39 -8.42 -9.10
N ILE A 54 -7.18 -7.63 -10.16
CA ILE A 54 -7.40 -6.19 -10.17
C ILE A 54 -8.16 -5.84 -11.45
N VAL A 55 -9.23 -5.07 -11.29
CA VAL A 55 -10.01 -4.49 -12.40
C VAL A 55 -10.03 -2.98 -12.21
N VAL A 56 -9.72 -2.23 -13.25
CA VAL A 56 -9.76 -0.77 -13.24
C VAL A 56 -11.02 -0.32 -13.96
N LEU A 57 -11.89 0.38 -13.25
CA LEU A 57 -13.09 0.99 -13.80
C LEU A 57 -12.83 2.47 -14.08
N ASP A 58 -12.88 2.84 -15.35
CA ASP A 58 -12.79 4.23 -15.74
C ASP A 58 -14.08 4.96 -15.38
N CYS A 59 -13.96 5.98 -14.52
CA CYS A 59 -15.10 6.74 -14.02
C CYS A 59 -15.80 7.55 -15.10
N PHE A 60 -15.09 7.94 -16.17
CA PHE A 60 -15.69 8.65 -17.29
C PHE A 60 -16.61 7.74 -18.11
N SER A 61 -16.22 6.49 -18.36
CA SER A 61 -17.06 5.49 -19.03
C SER A 61 -18.32 5.18 -18.22
N VAL A 62 -18.19 5.05 -16.89
CA VAL A 62 -19.33 4.88 -15.98
C VAL A 62 -20.25 6.09 -16.03
N PHE A 63 -19.68 7.29 -16.01
CA PHE A 63 -20.44 8.54 -16.12
C PHE A 63 -21.23 8.65 -17.42
N GLN A 64 -20.63 8.30 -18.57
CA GLN A 64 -21.34 8.26 -19.86
C GLN A 64 -22.51 7.28 -19.84
N GLN A 65 -22.33 6.10 -19.20
CA GLN A 65 -23.42 5.12 -19.05
C GLN A 65 -24.57 5.69 -18.21
N LEU A 66 -24.25 6.38 -17.11
CA LEU A 66 -25.25 7.02 -16.26
C LEU A 66 -26.00 8.15 -16.97
N MET A 67 -25.31 8.98 -17.75
CA MET A 67 -25.95 10.01 -18.58
C MET A 67 -26.97 9.44 -19.57
N LYS A 68 -26.69 8.29 -20.16
CA LYS A 68 -27.64 7.60 -21.05
C LYS A 68 -28.86 7.03 -20.32
N LEU A 69 -28.66 6.54 -19.07
CA LEU A 69 -29.73 5.96 -18.27
C LEU A 69 -30.63 6.99 -17.58
N PHE A 70 -30.08 8.17 -17.26
CA PHE A 70 -30.75 9.25 -16.54
C PHE A 70 -30.63 10.61 -17.25
N PRO A 71 -31.17 10.74 -18.48
CA PRO A 71 -31.04 11.97 -19.27
C PRO A 71 -31.77 13.16 -18.66
N GLU A 72 -32.65 12.95 -17.70
CA GLU A 72 -33.44 14.00 -17.04
C GLU A 72 -32.65 14.77 -15.97
N HIS A 73 -31.46 14.24 -15.59
CA HIS A 73 -30.62 14.83 -14.56
C HIS A 73 -29.33 15.41 -15.14
N GLU A 74 -28.95 16.56 -14.63
CA GLU A 74 -27.63 17.12 -14.88
C GLU A 74 -26.65 16.47 -13.92
N LEU A 75 -25.77 15.59 -14.42
CA LEU A 75 -24.81 14.84 -13.63
C LEU A 75 -23.48 15.61 -13.59
N GLN A 76 -22.86 15.70 -12.41
CA GLN A 76 -21.54 16.28 -12.24
C GLN A 76 -20.60 15.30 -11.55
N LEU A 77 -19.50 15.00 -12.23
CA LEU A 77 -18.46 14.10 -11.75
C LEU A 77 -17.52 14.84 -10.80
N ILE A 78 -17.21 14.22 -9.65
CA ILE A 78 -16.26 14.73 -8.66
C ILE A 78 -15.37 13.58 -8.18
N GLY A 79 -14.09 13.84 -7.99
CA GLY A 79 -13.18 12.93 -7.27
C GLY A 79 -12.26 12.14 -8.17
N ALA A 80 -12.22 10.82 -8.02
CA ALA A 80 -11.27 9.98 -8.72
C ALA A 80 -11.66 9.82 -10.19
N GLU A 81 -10.66 9.78 -11.06
CA GLU A 81 -10.83 9.51 -12.50
C GLU A 81 -11.02 8.01 -12.75
N GLN A 82 -10.52 7.18 -11.84
CA GLN A 82 -10.56 5.73 -11.94
C GLN A 82 -10.86 5.11 -10.58
N THR A 83 -11.55 3.96 -10.58
CA THR A 83 -11.79 3.12 -9.41
C THR A 83 -11.07 1.79 -9.57
N ILE A 84 -10.12 1.50 -8.70
CA ILE A 84 -9.40 0.24 -8.67
C ILE A 84 -10.19 -0.76 -7.82
N VAL A 85 -10.63 -1.83 -8.46
CA VAL A 85 -11.38 -2.93 -7.83
C VAL A 85 -10.44 -4.09 -7.55
N HIS A 86 -10.18 -4.38 -6.29
CA HIS A 86 -9.44 -5.57 -5.89
C HIS A 86 -10.39 -6.75 -5.72
N VAL A 87 -10.22 -7.77 -6.55
CA VAL A 87 -10.96 -9.02 -6.45
C VAL A 87 -10.26 -9.92 -5.43
N GLU A 88 -10.83 -10.04 -4.24
CA GLU A 88 -10.28 -10.90 -3.19
C GLU A 88 -10.60 -12.36 -3.49
N HIS A 89 -9.73 -13.03 -4.23
CA HIS A 89 -9.77 -14.48 -4.30
C HIS A 89 -9.45 -15.04 -2.91
N SER A 90 -10.14 -16.09 -2.52
CA SER A 90 -9.92 -16.79 -1.24
C SER A 90 -8.44 -16.89 -0.94
N THR A 91 -8.02 -16.35 0.21
CA THR A 91 -6.62 -16.24 0.63
C THR A 91 -5.96 -17.61 0.54
N LYS A 92 -4.99 -17.75 -0.37
CA LYS A 92 -4.11 -18.92 -0.39
C LYS A 92 -3.51 -19.06 1.01
N ARG A 93 -3.63 -20.25 1.60
CA ARG A 93 -3.04 -20.55 2.91
C ARG A 93 -1.59 -20.09 2.91
N THR A 94 -1.28 -19.18 3.82
CA THR A 94 0.10 -18.74 4.03
C THR A 94 0.97 -19.97 4.31
N VAL A 95 1.97 -20.18 3.48
CA VAL A 95 2.90 -21.30 3.64
C VAL A 95 3.94 -20.89 4.70
N TRP A 96 3.62 -21.11 5.96
CA TRP A 96 4.47 -20.73 7.11
C TRP A 96 5.94 -21.15 6.96
N PRO A 97 6.26 -22.37 6.47
CA PRO A 97 7.67 -22.76 6.28
C PRO A 97 8.42 -21.84 5.32
N LEU A 98 7.77 -21.41 4.23
CA LEU A 98 8.37 -20.47 3.26
C LEU A 98 8.61 -19.10 3.88
N VAL A 99 7.66 -18.62 4.68
CA VAL A 99 7.80 -17.33 5.40
C VAL A 99 8.98 -17.37 6.34
N ILE A 100 9.11 -18.46 7.14
CA ILE A 100 10.23 -18.65 8.07
C ILE A 100 11.56 -18.73 7.33
N LEU A 101 11.62 -19.46 6.21
CA LEU A 101 12.82 -19.57 5.38
C LEU A 101 13.27 -18.21 4.85
N ILE A 102 12.35 -17.43 4.28
CA ILE A 102 12.63 -16.07 3.76
C ILE A 102 13.10 -15.18 4.90
N TRP A 103 12.42 -15.23 6.05
CA TRP A 103 12.80 -14.44 7.22
C TRP A 103 14.20 -14.76 7.72
N LEU A 104 14.55 -16.07 7.80
CA LEU A 104 15.88 -16.51 8.19
C LEU A 104 16.95 -16.04 7.20
N LEU A 105 16.69 -16.13 5.91
CA LEU A 105 17.60 -15.69 4.86
C LEU A 105 17.84 -14.17 4.92
N LEU A 106 16.78 -13.39 5.10
CA LEU A 106 16.89 -11.95 5.29
C LEU A 106 17.64 -11.60 6.58
N PHE A 107 17.39 -12.33 7.67
CA PHE A 107 18.08 -12.13 8.93
C PHE A 107 19.59 -12.37 8.81
N ILE A 108 20.00 -13.47 8.17
CA ILE A 108 21.42 -13.79 7.94
C ILE A 108 22.06 -12.72 7.04
N GLY A 109 21.41 -12.33 5.94
CA GLY A 109 21.91 -11.30 5.02
C GLY A 109 22.10 -9.96 5.72
N SER A 110 21.12 -9.54 6.52
CA SER A 110 21.21 -8.29 7.29
C SER A 110 22.33 -8.36 8.33
N ALA A 111 22.47 -9.49 9.05
CA ALA A 111 23.53 -9.68 10.03
C ALA A 111 24.92 -9.59 9.40
N MET A 112 25.11 -10.21 8.21
CA MET A 112 26.37 -10.14 7.48
C MET A 112 26.67 -8.70 6.99
N THR A 113 25.66 -7.98 6.53
CA THR A 113 25.80 -6.58 6.09
C THR A 113 26.22 -5.68 7.26
N ILE A 114 25.58 -5.83 8.41
CA ILE A 114 25.92 -5.06 9.63
C ILE A 114 27.35 -5.39 10.09
N MET A 115 27.73 -6.67 10.03
CA MET A 115 29.07 -7.10 10.42
C MET A 115 30.12 -6.51 9.48
N ASN A 116 29.89 -6.52 8.16
CA ASN A 116 30.80 -5.90 7.18
C ASN A 116 30.95 -4.39 7.42
N PHE A 117 29.82 -3.69 7.65
CA PHE A 117 29.86 -2.27 7.96
C PHE A 117 30.63 -1.97 9.26
N HIS A 118 30.50 -2.85 10.26
CA HIS A 118 31.23 -2.73 11.52
C HIS A 118 32.75 -2.82 11.32
N PHE A 119 33.21 -3.64 10.39
CA PHE A 119 34.61 -3.72 10.00
C PHE A 119 35.09 -2.47 9.25
N ASP A 120 34.29 -2.00 8.28
CA ASP A 120 34.64 -0.83 7.46
C ASP A 120 34.81 0.46 8.31
N VAL A 121 33.98 0.61 9.35
CA VAL A 121 34.05 1.76 10.27
C VAL A 121 35.12 1.58 11.36
N SER A 122 35.83 0.44 11.36
CA SER A 122 36.91 0.16 12.35
C SER A 122 36.46 0.32 13.79
N MET A 123 35.26 -0.15 14.14
CA MET A 123 34.69 -0.01 15.49
C MET A 123 35.46 -0.79 16.56
N GLU A 124 36.19 -1.85 16.17
CA GLU A 124 36.96 -2.65 17.11
C GLU A 124 38.09 -1.82 17.78
N PRO A 125 38.96 -1.08 17.07
CA PRO A 125 39.93 -0.17 17.69
C PRO A 125 39.28 0.88 18.58
N VAL A 126 38.14 1.42 18.20
CA VAL A 126 37.41 2.41 19.02
C VAL A 126 36.98 1.81 20.35
N GLN A 127 36.42 0.61 20.35
CA GLN A 127 36.00 -0.07 21.57
C GLN A 127 37.20 -0.44 22.47
N GLN A 128 38.31 -0.87 21.87
CA GLN A 128 39.58 -1.13 22.60
C GLN A 128 40.09 0.18 23.25
N GLN A 129 40.05 1.28 22.54
CA GLN A 129 40.48 2.56 23.04
C GLN A 129 39.59 3.08 24.19
N ILE A 130 38.27 2.92 24.06
CA ILE A 130 37.30 3.26 25.11
C ILE A 130 37.57 2.40 26.37
N HIS A 131 37.79 1.10 26.18
CA HIS A 131 38.11 0.20 27.27
C HIS A 131 39.38 0.63 28.00
N PHE A 132 40.44 0.91 27.25
CA PHE A 132 41.70 1.41 27.82
C PHE A 132 41.53 2.71 28.62
N LEU A 133 40.77 3.65 28.12
CA LEU A 133 40.48 4.92 28.80
C LEU A 133 39.72 4.73 30.11
N LEU A 134 38.89 3.71 30.22
CA LEU A 134 38.06 3.46 31.42
C LEU A 134 38.75 2.57 32.42
N THR A 135 39.52 1.60 31.98
CA THR A 135 40.13 0.57 32.89
C THR A 135 41.64 0.67 33.02
N GLY A 136 42.32 1.37 32.11
CA GLY A 136 43.76 1.41 32.03
C GLY A 136 44.42 0.14 31.47
N GLU A 137 43.65 -0.89 31.13
CA GLU A 137 44.11 -2.16 30.62
C GLU A 137 43.84 -2.28 29.11
N ARG A 138 44.76 -2.90 28.39
CA ARG A 138 44.56 -3.19 26.95
C ARG A 138 44.01 -4.60 26.76
N LEU A 139 42.73 -4.68 26.40
CA LEU A 139 42.07 -5.92 26.01
C LEU A 139 41.75 -5.89 24.52
N LEU A 140 42.10 -6.96 23.79
CA LEU A 140 41.81 -7.08 22.37
C LEU A 140 40.29 -7.20 22.08
N HIS A 141 39.56 -7.86 22.97
CA HIS A 141 38.11 -8.08 22.83
C HIS A 141 37.38 -7.73 24.12
N PRO A 142 37.03 -6.45 24.37
CA PRO A 142 36.31 -6.02 25.57
C PRO A 142 34.82 -6.41 25.48
N LEU A 143 34.50 -7.68 25.74
CA LEU A 143 33.15 -8.25 25.61
C LEU A 143 32.09 -7.49 26.45
N TRP A 144 32.48 -7.00 27.60
CA TRP A 144 31.57 -6.22 28.48
C TRP A 144 31.07 -4.90 27.81
N LEU A 145 31.81 -4.36 26.84
CA LEU A 145 31.43 -3.20 26.03
C LEU A 145 30.73 -3.63 24.75
N GLN A 146 31.20 -4.71 24.11
CA GLN A 146 30.69 -5.17 22.83
C GLN A 146 29.27 -5.73 22.92
N ILE A 147 28.97 -6.48 23.98
CA ILE A 147 27.65 -7.10 24.17
C ILE A 147 26.56 -6.04 24.37
N PRO A 148 26.66 -5.08 25.32
CA PRO A 148 25.67 -4.02 25.49
C PRO A 148 25.53 -3.15 24.26
N TYR A 149 26.62 -2.85 23.55
CA TYR A 149 26.61 -2.10 22.31
C TYR A 149 25.77 -2.79 21.22
N SER A 150 25.98 -4.09 21.00
CA SER A 150 25.22 -4.86 20.00
C SER A 150 23.74 -4.95 20.36
N ILE A 151 23.40 -5.14 21.63
CA ILE A 151 22.03 -5.12 22.14
C ILE A 151 21.42 -3.73 21.94
N GLY A 152 22.17 -2.67 22.24
CA GLY A 152 21.73 -1.27 22.09
C GLY A 152 21.38 -0.92 20.64
N ILE A 153 22.19 -1.35 19.69
CA ILE A 153 21.87 -1.17 18.24
C ILE A 153 20.57 -1.90 17.88
N GLY A 154 20.42 -3.17 18.29
CA GLY A 154 19.21 -3.95 18.01
C GLY A 154 17.95 -3.32 18.59
N VAL A 155 18.00 -2.94 19.86
CA VAL A 155 16.88 -2.29 20.55
C VAL A 155 16.61 -0.92 19.93
N GLY A 156 17.65 -0.13 19.64
CA GLY A 156 17.52 1.16 18.99
C GLY A 156 16.82 1.10 17.65
N MET A 157 17.16 0.11 16.80
CA MET A 157 16.45 -0.13 15.55
C MET A 157 14.97 -0.45 15.75
N ILE A 158 14.67 -1.35 16.68
CA ILE A 158 13.28 -1.75 16.97
C ILE A 158 12.46 -0.54 17.43
N LEU A 159 13.02 0.29 18.28
CA LEU A 159 12.38 1.52 18.79
C LEU A 159 12.23 2.56 17.68
N PHE A 160 13.25 2.77 16.87
CA PHE A 160 13.24 3.75 15.77
C PHE A 160 12.15 3.42 14.74
N PHE A 161 12.04 2.15 14.34
CA PHE A 161 10.98 1.75 13.42
C PHE A 161 9.61 1.57 14.07
N ASN A 162 9.51 1.79 15.38
CA ASN A 162 8.26 1.73 16.16
C ASN A 162 7.42 0.46 15.88
N HIS A 163 8.11 -0.66 15.63
CA HIS A 163 7.46 -1.91 15.23
C HIS A 163 6.83 -2.66 16.40
N VAL A 164 7.35 -2.49 17.63
CA VAL A 164 6.92 -3.22 18.83
C VAL A 164 5.77 -2.54 19.54
N PHE A 165 5.70 -1.22 19.50
CA PHE A 165 4.66 -0.48 20.19
C PHE A 165 3.46 -0.23 19.29
N LYS A 166 2.33 -0.89 19.58
CA LYS A 166 1.04 -0.60 18.92
C LYS A 166 0.51 0.81 19.22
N LYS A 167 1.00 1.47 20.27
CA LYS A 167 0.71 2.88 20.55
C LYS A 167 1.74 3.75 19.85
N ARG A 168 1.26 4.66 19.01
CA ARG A 168 2.10 5.74 18.48
C ARG A 168 2.64 6.54 19.65
N LEU A 169 3.95 6.47 19.86
CA LEU A 169 4.66 7.31 20.83
C LEU A 169 4.74 8.76 20.34
N ASN A 170 4.58 8.96 19.04
CA ASN A 170 4.51 10.26 18.39
C ASN A 170 3.34 10.28 17.41
N GLU A 171 2.70 11.42 17.18
CA GLU A 171 1.61 11.58 16.20
C GLU A 171 2.10 11.45 14.74
N GLU A 172 3.40 11.59 14.55
CA GLU A 172 4.02 11.44 13.23
C GLU A 172 4.10 9.97 12.80
N PRO A 173 3.80 9.66 11.52
CA PRO A 173 3.93 8.32 10.98
C PRO A 173 5.40 7.88 11.00
N SER A 174 5.66 6.59 11.23
CA SER A 174 7.01 6.04 11.17
C SER A 174 7.56 6.13 9.73
N PRO A 175 8.90 6.23 9.55
CA PRO A 175 9.51 6.24 8.21
C PRO A 175 9.07 5.05 7.34
N LEU A 176 8.89 3.87 7.96
CA LEU A 176 8.41 2.67 7.29
C LEU A 176 6.95 2.82 6.81
N GLU A 177 6.06 3.39 7.64
CA GLU A 177 4.67 3.63 7.25
C GLU A 177 4.56 4.61 6.07
N VAL A 178 5.38 5.66 6.07
CA VAL A 178 5.44 6.64 4.97
C VAL A 178 5.90 5.96 3.67
N GLU A 179 6.97 5.17 3.73
CA GLU A 179 7.50 4.49 2.55
C GLU A 179 6.54 3.41 2.02
N MET A 180 5.90 2.64 2.90
CA MET A 180 4.86 1.69 2.51
C MET A 180 3.66 2.37 1.85
N HIS A 181 3.21 3.50 2.39
CA HIS A 181 2.11 4.27 1.80
C HIS A 181 2.48 4.83 0.42
N LYS A 182 3.71 5.34 0.27
CA LYS A 182 4.23 5.83 -1.01
C LYS A 182 4.29 4.70 -2.04
N TYR A 183 4.87 3.56 -1.66
CA TYR A 183 4.93 2.37 -2.52
C TYR A 183 3.54 1.90 -2.97
N GLN A 184 2.58 1.82 -2.06
CA GLN A 184 1.20 1.45 -2.41
C GLN A 184 0.56 2.45 -3.38
N ARG A 185 0.79 3.74 -3.18
CA ARG A 185 0.28 4.78 -4.08
C ARG A 185 0.89 4.67 -5.47
N ASP A 186 2.20 4.46 -5.56
CA ASP A 186 2.91 4.34 -6.82
C ASP A 186 2.49 3.06 -7.56
N MET A 187 2.25 1.97 -6.84
CA MET A 187 1.65 0.74 -7.38
C MET A 187 0.23 0.97 -7.91
N ASP A 188 -0.63 1.67 -7.16
CA ASP A 188 -2.00 1.97 -7.58
C ASP A 188 -1.99 2.83 -8.87
N VAL A 189 -1.07 3.79 -9.01
CA VAL A 189 -0.89 4.60 -10.23
C VAL A 189 -0.41 3.73 -11.39
N TYR A 190 0.57 2.87 -11.16
CA TYR A 190 1.08 1.96 -12.18
C TYR A 190 -0.01 1.02 -12.72
N VAL A 191 -0.78 0.41 -11.82
CA VAL A 191 -1.89 -0.48 -12.17
C VAL A 191 -2.98 0.28 -12.93
N ALA A 192 -3.34 1.48 -12.45
CA ALA A 192 -4.33 2.32 -13.12
C ALA A 192 -3.94 2.62 -14.57
N TYR A 193 -2.67 2.91 -14.81
CA TYR A 193 -2.16 3.19 -16.16
C TYR A 193 -2.15 1.95 -17.06
N HIS A 194 -1.76 0.76 -16.53
CA HIS A 194 -1.60 -0.45 -17.35
C HIS A 194 -2.88 -1.22 -17.57
N GLU A 195 -3.85 -1.13 -16.68
CA GLU A 195 -5.13 -1.87 -16.73
C GLU A 195 -6.30 -1.00 -17.22
N ASN A 196 -6.04 0.26 -17.64
CA ASN A 196 -7.08 1.14 -18.16
C ASN A 196 -7.27 0.91 -19.66
N ASP A 197 -8.38 0.29 -20.03
CA ASP A 197 -8.72 -0.04 -21.42
C ASP A 197 -8.77 1.19 -22.35
N LEU A 198 -9.14 2.37 -21.85
CA LEU A 198 -9.20 3.58 -22.66
C LEU A 198 -7.81 4.12 -23.00
N GLU A 199 -6.85 4.05 -22.06
CA GLU A 199 -5.47 4.47 -22.33
C GLU A 199 -4.75 3.48 -23.25
N GLN A 200 -4.99 2.18 -23.10
CA GLN A 200 -4.45 1.16 -23.99
C GLN A 200 -4.92 1.33 -25.42
N GLN A 201 -6.20 1.64 -25.65
CA GLN A 201 -6.74 1.92 -27.00
C GLN A 201 -6.11 3.16 -27.64
N HIS A 202 -5.64 4.14 -26.87
CA HIS A 202 -4.91 5.30 -27.40
C HIS A 202 -3.48 4.94 -27.83
N VAL A 203 -2.79 4.11 -27.09
CA VAL A 203 -1.42 3.66 -27.41
C VAL A 203 -1.43 2.82 -28.68
N ASP A 204 -2.39 1.90 -28.83
CA ASP A 204 -2.50 1.03 -30.00
C ASP A 204 -2.90 1.78 -31.29
N ARG A 205 -3.52 2.95 -31.20
CA ARG A 205 -3.85 3.79 -32.35
C ARG A 205 -2.67 4.63 -32.88
N HIS A 206 -1.61 4.76 -32.11
CA HIS A 206 -0.45 5.58 -32.44
C HIS A 206 0.84 4.77 -32.62
N SER A 207 0.78 3.46 -32.49
CA SER A 207 1.83 2.50 -32.81
C SER A 207 1.54 1.78 -34.12
#